data_0156ac58d09cb4c05aa3e2441a21e999
#
_entry.id   0156ac58d09cb4c05aa3e2441a21e999
#
_cell.length_a   1.000
_cell.length_b   1.000
_cell.length_c   1.000
_cell.angle_alpha   90.00
_cell.angle_beta   90.00
_cell.angle_gamma   90.00
#
_symmetry.space_group_name_H-M   'P 1'
#
loop_
_entity.id
_entity.type
_entity.pdbx_description
1 polymer ?
#
loop_
_entity_poly.entity_id
_entity_poly.type
_entity_poly.pdbx_seq_one_letter_code
_entity_poly.pdbx_strand_id
1 'polypeptide(L)'
;MEKECHICPIKEYPIFETKHWNVFLSWDQNYLGRCLISSKRHVESLSKLTDEEMVDFHRVTEKLETGLKKAFPFTLFNWTCLMNHAFKEKPYNPHVHWHMKPRHDEPITFDGKTWMDTEFGRHYLPKTSDILPKEKLDIILEHIKQFIE
;
A
#
# COMPACT_ATOMS: atom_id res chain seq x y z
N MET A 1 -24.75 2.24 17.68
CA MET A 1 -23.44 2.94 17.58
C MET A 1 -22.77 2.53 16.28
N GLU A 2 -22.47 3.46 15.41
CA GLU A 2 -21.72 3.14 14.21
C GLU A 2 -20.30 2.74 14.59
N LYS A 3 -19.79 1.68 13.95
CA LYS A 3 -18.42 1.26 14.15
C LYS A 3 -17.48 2.24 13.46
N GLU A 4 -16.43 2.70 14.14
CA GLU A 4 -15.43 3.57 13.56
C GLU A 4 -14.77 2.94 12.34
N CYS A 5 -14.49 3.73 11.34
CA CYS A 5 -13.76 3.29 10.15
C CYS A 5 -12.27 3.12 10.48
N HIS A 6 -11.70 1.96 10.18
CA HIS A 6 -10.28 1.70 10.41
C HIS A 6 -9.35 2.42 9.41
N ILE A 7 -9.88 2.86 8.28
CA ILE A 7 -9.11 3.47 7.19
C ILE A 7 -9.12 5.00 7.25
N CYS A 8 -10.30 5.60 7.56
CA CYS A 8 -10.44 7.06 7.57
C CYS A 8 -9.41 7.81 8.43
N PRO A 9 -9.00 7.31 9.62
CA PRO A 9 -8.04 8.01 10.46
C PRO A 9 -6.57 7.85 10.05
N ILE A 10 -6.24 7.00 9.06
CA ILE A 10 -4.85 6.76 8.65
C ILE A 10 -4.27 8.01 8.02
N LYS A 11 -3.20 8.54 8.58
CA LYS A 11 -2.50 9.75 8.13
C LYS A 11 -0.97 9.58 8.10
N GLU A 12 -0.46 8.50 8.68
CA GLU A 12 0.97 8.27 8.86
C GLU A 12 1.63 7.82 7.56
N TYR A 13 2.86 8.22 7.38
CA TYR A 13 3.75 7.86 6.27
C TYR A 13 3.18 8.14 4.87
N PRO A 14 2.65 9.36 4.62
CA PRO A 14 2.11 9.71 3.31
C PRO A 14 3.21 9.76 2.25
N ILE A 15 2.98 9.10 1.11
CA ILE A 15 3.87 9.19 -0.05
C ILE A 15 3.39 10.32 -0.96
N PHE A 16 2.13 10.26 -1.38
CA PHE A 16 1.45 11.31 -2.14
C PHE A 16 -0.06 11.14 -2.05
N GLU A 17 -0.78 12.11 -2.55
CA GLU A 17 -2.22 12.03 -2.73
C GLU A 17 -2.64 12.54 -4.12
N THR A 18 -3.83 12.14 -4.55
CA THR A 18 -4.49 12.67 -5.73
C THR A 18 -5.82 13.33 -5.34
N LYS A 19 -6.64 13.69 -6.31
CA LYS A 19 -7.98 14.24 -6.03
C LYS A 19 -8.83 13.29 -5.19
N HIS A 20 -8.76 11.98 -5.48
CA HIS A 20 -9.66 10.98 -4.88
C HIS A 20 -8.97 9.94 -4.00
N TRP A 21 -7.63 9.88 -3.96
CA TRP A 21 -6.89 8.82 -3.29
C TRP A 21 -5.77 9.34 -2.41
N ASN A 22 -5.53 8.63 -1.31
CA ASN A 22 -4.35 8.78 -0.46
C ASN A 22 -3.44 7.57 -0.64
N VAL A 23 -2.13 7.80 -0.68
CA VAL A 23 -1.12 6.76 -0.80
C VAL A 23 -0.15 6.85 0.36
N PHE A 24 -0.07 5.78 1.14
CA PHE A 24 0.77 5.69 2.34
C PHE A 24 1.76 4.54 2.24
N LEU A 25 2.95 4.73 2.81
CA LEU A 25 3.84 3.61 3.09
C LEU A 25 3.26 2.79 4.26
N SER A 26 3.17 1.47 4.11
CA SER A 26 2.72 0.61 5.21
C SER A 26 3.78 0.55 6.31
N TRP A 27 3.36 0.59 7.57
CA TRP A 27 4.27 0.33 8.69
C TRP A 27 4.77 -1.12 8.73
N ASP A 28 4.03 -2.04 8.12
CA ASP A 28 4.45 -3.42 7.93
C ASP A 28 5.19 -3.55 6.60
N GLN A 29 6.50 -3.66 6.68
CA GLN A 29 7.41 -3.79 5.55
C GLN A 29 7.89 -5.23 5.35
N ASN A 30 7.03 -6.21 5.60
CA ASN A 30 7.33 -7.60 5.28
C ASN A 30 7.54 -7.82 3.76
N TYR A 31 7.03 -6.90 2.95
CA TYR A 31 7.42 -6.65 1.57
C TYR A 31 7.96 -5.24 1.50
N LEU A 32 9.23 -5.07 1.12
CA LEU A 32 9.82 -3.73 0.99
C LEU A 32 8.98 -2.86 0.05
N GLY A 33 8.67 -1.65 0.46
CA GLY A 33 7.87 -0.73 -0.33
C GLY A 33 6.37 -1.01 -0.33
N ARG A 34 5.89 -1.93 0.52
CA ARG A 34 4.45 -2.18 0.69
C ARG A 34 3.71 -0.89 1.01
N CYS A 35 2.63 -0.63 0.27
CA CYS A 35 1.82 0.58 0.40
C CYS A 35 0.36 0.24 0.69
N LEU A 36 -0.30 1.22 1.30
CA LEU A 36 -1.76 1.28 1.46
C LEU A 36 -2.29 2.43 0.62
N ILE A 37 -3.29 2.18 -0.18
CA ILE A 37 -3.96 3.17 -1.01
C ILE A 37 -5.44 3.20 -0.60
N SER A 38 -5.95 4.33 -0.13
CA SER A 38 -7.33 4.45 0.31
C SER A 38 -8.07 5.53 -0.46
N SER A 39 -9.37 5.29 -0.73
CA SER A 39 -10.23 6.33 -1.27
C SER A 39 -10.43 7.45 -0.24
N LYS A 40 -10.42 8.71 -0.68
CA LYS A 40 -10.70 9.85 0.21
C LYS A 40 -12.15 9.85 0.67
N ARG A 41 -13.07 9.55 -0.25
CA ARG A 41 -14.47 9.34 0.07
C ARG A 41 -14.64 7.96 0.74
N HIS A 42 -15.41 7.89 1.82
CA HIS A 42 -15.77 6.63 2.45
C HIS A 42 -16.72 5.86 1.53
N VAL A 43 -16.23 4.80 0.92
CA VAL A 43 -16.95 3.94 -0.03
C VAL A 43 -16.89 2.51 0.43
N GLU A 44 -18.02 1.85 0.51
CA GLU A 44 -18.15 0.51 1.08
C GLU A 44 -17.73 -0.62 0.13
N SER A 45 -17.72 -0.36 -1.19
CA SER A 45 -17.51 -1.39 -2.22
C SER A 45 -16.92 -0.78 -3.48
N LEU A 46 -16.10 -1.58 -4.19
CA LEU A 46 -15.56 -1.20 -5.50
C LEU A 46 -16.66 -0.83 -6.50
N SER A 47 -17.80 -1.50 -6.45
CA SER A 47 -18.93 -1.22 -7.35
C SER A 47 -19.58 0.14 -7.14
N LYS A 48 -19.30 0.79 -6.02
CA LYS A 48 -19.81 2.13 -5.67
C LYS A 48 -18.83 3.27 -5.97
N LEU A 49 -17.64 2.95 -6.47
CA LEU A 49 -16.71 3.97 -6.95
C LEU A 49 -17.28 4.61 -8.21
N THR A 50 -17.03 5.91 -8.38
CA THR A 50 -17.37 6.63 -9.60
C THR A 50 -16.33 6.36 -10.69
N ASP A 51 -16.69 6.61 -11.94
CA ASP A 51 -15.75 6.51 -13.07
C ASP A 51 -14.56 7.45 -12.87
N GLU A 52 -14.78 8.67 -12.35
CA GLU A 52 -13.70 9.61 -12.02
C GLU A 52 -12.72 9.05 -10.98
N GLU A 53 -13.24 8.41 -9.93
CA GLU A 53 -12.42 7.77 -8.90
C GLU A 53 -11.58 6.63 -9.50
N MET A 54 -12.15 5.85 -10.39
CA MET A 54 -11.43 4.75 -11.07
C MET A 54 -10.36 5.27 -12.04
N VAL A 55 -10.66 6.31 -12.81
CA VAL A 55 -9.68 6.95 -13.70
C VAL A 55 -8.52 7.54 -12.88
N ASP A 56 -8.83 8.19 -11.76
CA ASP A 56 -7.81 8.74 -10.87
C ASP A 56 -6.98 7.64 -10.19
N PHE A 57 -7.60 6.49 -9.88
CA PHE A 57 -6.87 5.33 -9.39
C PHE A 57 -5.85 4.80 -10.41
N HIS A 58 -6.19 4.79 -11.70
CA HIS A 58 -5.23 4.44 -12.74
C HIS A 58 -4.01 5.37 -12.73
N ARG A 59 -4.21 6.68 -12.54
CA ARG A 59 -3.10 7.64 -12.37
C ARG A 59 -2.24 7.33 -11.14
N VAL A 60 -2.88 6.93 -10.05
CA VAL A 60 -2.16 6.46 -8.84
C VAL A 60 -1.27 5.26 -9.18
N THR A 61 -1.80 4.26 -9.90
CA THR A 61 -1.01 3.07 -10.25
C THR A 61 0.20 3.42 -11.12
N GLU A 62 0.01 4.24 -12.15
CA GLU A 62 1.12 4.70 -13.01
C GLU A 62 2.21 5.41 -12.21
N LYS A 63 1.81 6.39 -11.41
CA LYS A 63 2.74 7.21 -10.62
C LYS A 63 3.51 6.37 -9.59
N LEU A 64 2.79 5.52 -8.87
CA LEU A 64 3.39 4.72 -7.80
C LEU A 64 4.33 3.64 -8.35
N GLU A 65 3.89 2.87 -9.34
CA GLU A 65 4.73 1.82 -9.93
C GLU A 65 5.97 2.40 -10.60
N THR A 66 5.82 3.50 -11.34
CA THR A 66 6.94 4.19 -12.00
C THR A 66 7.95 4.70 -10.98
N GLY A 67 7.50 5.34 -9.92
CA GLY A 67 8.36 5.86 -8.86
C GLY A 67 9.08 4.73 -8.11
N LEU A 68 8.36 3.69 -7.73
CA LEU A 68 8.94 2.55 -7.01
C LEU A 68 9.97 1.78 -7.83
N LYS A 69 9.77 1.62 -9.14
CA LYS A 69 10.76 1.01 -10.04
C LYS A 69 12.05 1.82 -10.14
N LYS A 70 11.97 3.14 -10.01
CA LYS A 70 13.15 4.01 -9.94
C LYS A 70 13.85 3.93 -8.58
N ALA A 71 13.07 3.79 -7.50
CA ALA A 71 13.60 3.74 -6.14
C ALA A 71 14.30 2.42 -5.80
N PHE A 72 13.76 1.30 -6.28
CA PHE A 72 14.25 -0.05 -6.00
C PHE A 72 14.10 -0.97 -7.23
N PRO A 73 14.91 -2.02 -7.36
CA PRO A 73 14.83 -2.94 -8.50
C PRO A 73 13.65 -3.93 -8.39
N PHE A 74 12.43 -3.40 -8.28
CA PHE A 74 11.21 -4.21 -8.25
C PHE A 74 10.87 -4.76 -9.64
N THR A 75 10.39 -6.00 -9.67
CA THR A 75 10.04 -6.72 -10.89
C THR A 75 8.55 -6.68 -11.18
N LEU A 76 7.72 -6.76 -10.13
CA LEU A 76 6.27 -6.93 -10.23
C LEU A 76 5.58 -6.21 -9.07
N PHE A 77 4.35 -5.75 -9.29
CA PHE A 77 3.51 -5.16 -8.24
C PHE A 77 2.22 -5.95 -8.12
N ASN A 78 1.89 -6.38 -6.90
CA ASN A 78 0.63 -7.06 -6.62
C ASN A 78 -0.33 -6.10 -5.91
N TRP A 79 -1.50 -5.94 -6.50
CA TRP A 79 -2.57 -5.09 -6.01
C TRP A 79 -3.73 -5.94 -5.52
N THR A 80 -4.17 -5.73 -4.28
CA THR A 80 -5.30 -6.46 -3.70
C THR A 80 -6.23 -5.51 -2.94
N CYS A 81 -7.54 -5.70 -3.14
CA CYS A 81 -8.59 -4.98 -2.43
C CYS A 81 -9.48 -6.01 -1.69
N LEU A 82 -9.08 -6.40 -0.50
CA LEU A 82 -9.72 -7.49 0.23
C LEU A 82 -10.78 -7.02 1.24
N MET A 83 -10.52 -5.93 1.95
CA MET A 83 -11.42 -5.33 2.96
C MET A 83 -11.88 -6.27 4.10
N ASN A 84 -11.27 -7.43 4.25
CA ASN A 84 -11.71 -8.49 5.16
C ASN A 84 -11.78 -8.03 6.63
N HIS A 85 -10.89 -7.13 7.04
CA HIS A 85 -10.82 -6.68 8.43
C HIS A 85 -12.12 -6.06 8.91
N ALA A 86 -12.81 -5.31 8.04
CA ALA A 86 -14.09 -4.66 8.38
C ALA A 86 -15.23 -5.64 8.65
N PHE A 87 -15.07 -6.90 8.22
CA PHE A 87 -16.09 -7.95 8.35
C PHE A 87 -15.83 -8.94 9.51
N LYS A 88 -14.83 -8.69 10.33
CA LYS A 88 -14.56 -9.53 11.51
C LYS A 88 -15.68 -9.45 12.55
N GLU A 89 -16.24 -8.27 12.76
CA GLU A 89 -17.26 -8.01 13.77
C GLU A 89 -18.31 -7.04 13.26
N LYS A 90 -19.57 -7.29 13.64
CA LYS A 90 -20.69 -6.37 13.35
C LYS A 90 -20.71 -5.17 14.32
N PRO A 91 -21.23 -3.99 13.93
CA PRO A 91 -21.67 -3.64 12.58
C PRO A 91 -20.49 -3.49 11.62
N TYR A 92 -20.67 -3.88 10.34
CA TYR A 92 -19.63 -3.76 9.34
C TYR A 92 -19.50 -2.32 8.86
N ASN A 93 -18.26 -1.86 8.68
CA ASN A 93 -17.98 -0.53 8.15
C ASN A 93 -16.79 -0.56 7.19
N PRO A 94 -16.95 -1.21 6.02
CA PRO A 94 -15.88 -1.32 5.05
C PRO A 94 -15.58 0.01 4.37
N HIS A 95 -14.32 0.21 4.01
CA HIS A 95 -13.85 1.37 3.28
C HIS A 95 -12.88 0.90 2.20
N VAL A 96 -13.13 1.21 0.96
CA VAL A 96 -12.32 0.80 -0.19
C VAL A 96 -10.86 1.23 0.00
N HIS A 97 -9.99 0.25 0.05
CA HIS A 97 -8.55 0.45 0.11
C HIS A 97 -7.84 -0.72 -0.56
N TRP A 98 -6.69 -0.41 -1.14
CA TRP A 98 -5.83 -1.38 -1.79
C TRP A 98 -4.58 -1.60 -0.97
N HIS A 99 -4.13 -2.85 -0.91
CA HIS A 99 -2.77 -3.18 -0.51
C HIS A 99 -1.94 -3.38 -1.77
N MET A 100 -0.81 -2.74 -1.85
CA MET A 100 0.13 -2.94 -2.94
C MET A 100 1.43 -3.49 -2.37
N LYS A 101 1.86 -4.63 -2.91
CA LYS A 101 3.09 -5.32 -2.51
C LYS A 101 4.04 -5.38 -3.70
N PRO A 102 5.16 -4.63 -3.66
CA PRO A 102 6.21 -4.82 -4.65
C PRO A 102 6.83 -6.20 -4.52
N ARG A 103 7.15 -6.82 -5.65
CA ARG A 103 7.78 -8.12 -5.72
C ARG A 103 9.11 -8.02 -6.45
N HIS A 104 10.09 -8.83 -6.05
CA HIS A 104 11.41 -8.81 -6.66
C HIS A 104 12.01 -10.21 -6.71
N ASP A 105 12.72 -10.51 -7.81
CA ASP A 105 13.35 -11.81 -8.04
C ASP A 105 14.74 -11.93 -7.40
N GLU A 106 15.40 -10.80 -7.15
CA GLU A 106 16.71 -10.74 -6.49
C GLU A 106 16.61 -10.07 -5.11
N PRO A 107 17.48 -10.43 -4.14
CA PRO A 107 17.50 -9.75 -2.85
C PRO A 107 17.75 -8.25 -3.00
N ILE A 108 17.09 -7.45 -2.15
CA ILE A 108 17.30 -6.00 -2.07
C ILE A 108 17.84 -5.66 -0.69
N THR A 109 18.99 -5.02 -0.65
CA THR A 109 19.58 -4.49 0.60
C THR A 109 19.42 -2.98 0.61
N PHE A 110 18.84 -2.46 1.67
CA PHE A 110 18.64 -1.03 1.87
C PHE A 110 18.74 -0.68 3.35
N ASP A 111 19.52 0.36 3.67
CA ASP A 111 19.73 0.85 5.03
C ASP A 111 20.11 -0.28 6.02
N GLY A 112 21.01 -1.17 5.61
CA GLY A 112 21.55 -2.24 6.44
C GLY A 112 20.62 -3.46 6.60
N LYS A 113 19.46 -3.49 5.95
CA LYS A 113 18.52 -4.61 5.97
C LYS A 113 18.39 -5.21 4.58
N THR A 114 18.29 -6.55 4.52
CA THR A 114 18.07 -7.29 3.26
C THR A 114 16.67 -7.90 3.27
N TRP A 115 15.93 -7.65 2.19
CA TRP A 115 14.65 -8.30 1.91
C TRP A 115 14.84 -9.35 0.82
N MET A 116 14.29 -10.53 1.08
CA MET A 116 14.24 -11.64 0.12
C MET A 116 12.79 -11.99 -0.14
N ASP A 117 12.39 -12.04 -1.42
CA ASP A 117 11.04 -12.45 -1.82
C ASP A 117 11.06 -13.92 -2.21
N THR A 118 11.00 -14.79 -1.20
CA THR A 118 11.11 -16.24 -1.38
C THR A 118 9.94 -16.86 -2.14
N GLU A 119 8.80 -16.16 -2.18
CA GLU A 119 7.58 -16.58 -2.90
C GLU A 119 7.40 -15.90 -4.27
N PHE A 120 8.44 -15.22 -4.77
CA PHE A 120 8.36 -14.55 -6.08
C PHE A 120 7.90 -15.51 -7.18
N GLY A 121 6.89 -15.07 -7.94
CA GLY A 121 6.29 -15.89 -9.00
C GLY A 121 5.34 -16.99 -8.53
N ARG A 122 5.02 -17.05 -7.23
CA ARG A 122 4.14 -18.04 -6.62
C ARG A 122 3.04 -17.35 -5.81
N HIS A 123 2.04 -18.11 -5.38
CA HIS A 123 1.04 -17.63 -4.42
C HIS A 123 1.68 -17.34 -3.06
N TYR A 124 1.12 -16.37 -2.34
CA TYR A 124 1.60 -16.03 -1.00
C TYR A 124 1.44 -17.21 -0.05
N LEU A 125 2.49 -17.47 0.72
CA LEU A 125 2.37 -18.17 1.99
C LEU A 125 2.15 -17.13 3.11
N PRO A 126 1.52 -17.52 4.23
CA PRO A 126 1.43 -16.63 5.38
C PRO A 126 2.82 -16.14 5.77
N LYS A 127 3.00 -14.82 5.78
CA LYS A 127 4.28 -14.20 6.10
C LYS A 127 4.15 -13.40 7.38
N THR A 128 5.13 -13.54 8.27
CA THR A 128 5.19 -12.77 9.49
C THR A 128 5.29 -11.28 9.19
N SER A 129 4.56 -10.47 9.96
CA SER A 129 4.68 -9.01 9.91
C SER A 129 6.10 -8.56 10.25
N ASP A 130 6.56 -7.52 9.60
CA ASP A 130 7.84 -6.87 9.84
C ASP A 130 7.60 -5.37 10.07
N ILE A 131 7.14 -5.04 11.26
CA ILE A 131 6.84 -3.65 11.66
C ILE A 131 8.16 -2.99 12.03
N LEU A 132 8.61 -2.08 11.18
CA LEU A 132 9.86 -1.37 11.37
C LEU A 132 9.72 -0.20 12.35
N PRO A 133 10.81 0.17 13.06
CA PRO A 133 10.85 1.40 13.83
C PRO A 133 10.60 2.62 12.95
N LYS A 134 10.07 3.69 13.57
CA LYS A 134 9.74 4.94 12.85
C LYS A 134 10.91 5.47 12.01
N GLU A 135 12.11 5.45 12.56
CA GLU A 135 13.32 5.96 11.88
C GLU A 135 13.61 5.21 10.58
N LYS A 136 13.39 3.90 10.58
CA LYS A 136 13.57 3.06 9.37
C LYS A 136 12.48 3.33 8.34
N LEU A 137 11.24 3.48 8.79
CA LEU A 137 10.12 3.84 7.91
C LEU A 137 10.32 5.22 7.28
N ASP A 138 10.79 6.19 8.04
CA ASP A 138 11.10 7.53 7.55
C ASP A 138 12.18 7.49 6.45
N ILE A 139 13.22 6.68 6.62
CA ILE A 139 14.30 6.53 5.61
C ILE A 139 13.75 5.93 4.31
N ILE A 140 12.95 4.87 4.40
CA ILE A 140 12.31 4.25 3.22
C ILE A 140 11.39 5.24 2.54
N LEU A 141 10.54 5.92 3.31
CA LEU A 141 9.59 6.91 2.81
C LEU A 141 10.29 8.04 2.05
N GLU A 142 11.31 8.66 2.65
CA GLU A 142 12.06 9.74 2.02
C GLU A 142 12.78 9.28 0.76
N HIS A 143 13.33 8.06 0.75
CA HIS A 143 13.93 7.50 -0.44
C HIS A 143 12.91 7.35 -1.58
N ILE A 144 11.74 6.77 -1.30
CA ILE A 144 10.67 6.60 -2.29
C ILE A 144 10.20 7.96 -2.82
N LYS A 145 9.98 8.94 -1.94
CA LYS A 145 9.47 10.26 -2.32
C LYS A 145 10.37 11.00 -3.30
N GLN A 146 11.68 10.74 -3.31
CA GLN A 146 12.61 11.34 -4.28
C GLN A 146 12.29 10.94 -5.72
N PHE A 147 11.61 9.84 -5.95
CA PHE A 147 11.28 9.29 -7.26
C PHE A 147 9.81 9.47 -7.64
N ILE A 148 9.01 10.05 -6.77
CA ILE A 148 7.60 10.38 -7.06
C ILE A 148 7.55 11.78 -7.68
N GLU A 149 7.07 11.85 -8.91
CA GLU A 149 6.93 13.10 -9.67
C GLU A 149 5.48 13.64 -9.61
#